data_600fa268d32a0e382467338fb9ece04c
#
_entry.id   600fa268d32a0e382467338fb9ece04c
#
_cell.length_a   1.000
_cell.length_b   1.000
_cell.length_c   1.000
_cell.angle_alpha   90.00
_cell.angle_beta   90.00
_cell.angle_gamma   90.00
#
_symmetry.space_group_name_H-M   'P 1'
#
loop_
_entity.id
_entity.type
_entity.pdbx_description
1 polymer ?
#
loop_
_entity_poly.entity_id
_entity_poly.type
_entity_poly.pdbx_seq_one_letter_code
_entity_poly.pdbx_strand_id
1 'polypeptide(L)'
;MKRFVWILVLAILLIPALAFTQKVTLEFVVWNYSLETIQDNIAQFQKSNPDIKVNVKDYTWPTYHDTMVLRFKGKTKTDIMYNGEDWLPEFAAAGWVASLEDYFPEVRKYKEKTAPYALADMTYNGKLYGLSYYADLITFQYNKKILKDKGITAPNTWDDVLNASLKLKAGGLEFPICYEYNETLPNFLQAYISQVYGRGGTMFDAKLAPQFNNPNSEAFKQMQWLQDAVVKHKIVAYGSHETKVDLAMNTGQHAFTVMYNYMLAAMNNADKPLSGDFDMIPMPGAKHGCLGFAKFYCMTTQAAKDPARRNAAWKFIEAFGGGDYKVAKRWAVEKGLGFAALPLMDDPDVKKAWANWIDMDKFKAQAKLAFNGTQTEWMGMWSGFFRPLMAKAINGDSTVKEVMDQGALKWSEYKELLGK
;
A
#
# COMPACT_ATOMS: atom_id res chain seq x y z
N MET A 1 42.97 84.92 6.52
CA MET A 1 43.34 83.59 6.14
C MET A 1 42.31 82.61 6.74
N LYS A 2 41.30 82.20 5.96
CA LYS A 2 40.23 81.33 6.42
C LYS A 2 40.53 79.90 5.91
N ARG A 3 40.73 78.92 6.80
CA ARG A 3 40.91 77.53 6.50
C ARG A 3 39.51 76.87 6.28
N PHE A 4 39.21 76.42 5.10
CA PHE A 4 38.04 75.53 4.78
C PHE A 4 38.39 74.12 5.17
N VAL A 5 37.64 73.51 6.10
CA VAL A 5 37.68 72.07 6.39
C VAL A 5 36.60 71.41 5.63
N TRP A 6 36.99 70.50 4.69
CA TRP A 6 36.06 69.65 3.96
C TRP A 6 35.76 68.39 4.80
N ILE A 7 34.52 68.24 5.24
CA ILE A 7 34.04 67.03 5.88
C ILE A 7 33.50 66.14 4.76
N LEU A 8 34.20 65.02 4.48
CA LEU A 8 33.75 63.99 3.55
C LEU A 8 32.80 63.05 4.31
N VAL A 9 31.49 63.15 4.03
CA VAL A 9 30.47 62.22 4.56
C VAL A 9 30.48 60.99 3.67
N LEU A 10 31.03 59.88 4.20
CA LEU A 10 30.99 58.57 3.57
C LEU A 10 29.60 57.95 3.82
N ALA A 11 28.69 58.05 2.85
CA ALA A 11 27.42 57.35 2.87
C ALA A 11 27.67 55.87 2.52
N ILE A 12 27.72 55.00 3.55
CA ILE A 12 27.71 53.56 3.40
C ILE A 12 26.32 53.16 2.94
N LEU A 13 26.15 52.92 1.66
CA LEU A 13 24.94 52.22 1.08
C LEU A 13 24.93 50.80 1.62
N LEU A 14 24.13 50.55 2.65
CA LEU A 14 23.69 49.20 3.03
C LEU A 14 22.80 48.66 1.89
N ILE A 15 23.43 48.04 0.92
CA ILE A 15 22.70 47.15 -0.04
C ILE A 15 22.32 45.93 0.78
N PRO A 16 21.00 45.62 0.97
CA PRO A 16 20.64 44.34 1.54
C PRO A 16 21.17 43.30 0.59
N ALA A 17 22.12 42.46 1.05
CA ALA A 17 22.53 41.29 0.36
C ALA A 17 21.27 40.42 0.20
N LEU A 18 20.61 40.47 -0.96
CA LEU A 18 19.68 39.49 -1.39
C LEU A 18 20.48 38.17 -1.42
N ALA A 19 20.38 37.43 -0.30
CA ALA A 19 20.85 36.06 -0.26
C ALA A 19 20.12 35.34 -1.39
N PHE A 20 20.81 35.14 -2.50
CA PHE A 20 20.38 34.21 -3.54
C PHE A 20 20.37 32.85 -2.86
N THR A 21 19.22 32.46 -2.31
CA THR A 21 19.01 31.11 -1.82
C THR A 21 19.18 30.20 -3.04
N GLN A 22 20.25 29.42 -3.02
CA GLN A 22 20.57 28.50 -4.09
C GLN A 22 19.38 27.55 -4.27
N LYS A 23 18.75 27.59 -5.44
CA LYS A 23 17.56 26.82 -5.74
C LYS A 23 17.90 25.33 -5.75
N VAL A 24 17.39 24.56 -4.80
CA VAL A 24 17.58 23.11 -4.72
C VAL A 24 16.61 22.44 -5.67
N THR A 25 17.12 21.55 -6.55
CA THR A 25 16.26 20.74 -7.42
C THR A 25 16.29 19.28 -6.96
N LEU A 26 15.13 18.77 -6.57
CA LEU A 26 14.89 17.38 -6.17
C LEU A 26 14.35 16.58 -7.35
N GLU A 27 14.82 15.34 -7.50
CA GLU A 27 14.22 14.32 -8.38
C GLU A 27 13.32 13.42 -7.52
N PHE A 28 12.03 13.48 -7.77
CA PHE A 28 11.01 12.65 -7.13
C PHE A 28 10.54 11.58 -8.08
N VAL A 29 10.71 10.30 -7.69
CA VAL A 29 10.36 9.14 -8.51
C VAL A 29 9.10 8.47 -7.96
N VAL A 30 8.10 8.28 -8.83
CA VAL A 30 6.77 7.79 -8.48
C VAL A 30 6.31 6.69 -9.43
N TRP A 31 5.31 5.89 -9.03
CA TRP A 31 4.49 5.18 -10.02
C TRP A 31 3.39 6.10 -10.55
N ASN A 32 2.91 5.80 -11.76
CA ASN A 32 2.08 6.68 -12.57
C ASN A 32 0.58 6.71 -12.19
N TYR A 33 0.26 6.66 -10.90
CA TYR A 33 -1.11 6.80 -10.43
C TYR A 33 -1.46 8.27 -10.17
N SER A 34 -2.51 8.79 -10.82
CA SER A 34 -3.01 10.17 -10.64
C SER A 34 -1.92 11.25 -10.69
N LEU A 35 -1.12 11.27 -11.75
CA LEU A 35 0.01 12.21 -11.92
C LEU A 35 -0.42 13.67 -11.82
N GLU A 36 -1.62 14.01 -12.28
CA GLU A 36 -2.21 15.35 -12.17
C GLU A 36 -2.35 15.80 -10.72
N THR A 37 -2.79 14.90 -9.82
CA THR A 37 -2.90 15.20 -8.39
C THR A 37 -1.52 15.36 -7.74
N ILE A 38 -0.53 14.54 -8.14
CA ILE A 38 0.86 14.66 -7.68
C ILE A 38 1.43 16.01 -8.10
N GLN A 39 1.29 16.38 -9.36
CA GLN A 39 1.81 17.63 -9.92
C GLN A 39 1.17 18.86 -9.25
N ASP A 40 -0.14 18.83 -8.98
CA ASP A 40 -0.82 19.91 -8.30
C ASP A 40 -0.35 20.06 -6.84
N ASN A 41 -0.20 18.95 -6.10
CA ASN A 41 0.37 18.97 -4.74
C ASN A 41 1.79 19.55 -4.74
N ILE A 42 2.62 19.20 -5.73
CA ILE A 42 3.97 19.75 -5.89
C ILE A 42 3.91 21.26 -6.19
N ALA A 43 3.01 21.70 -7.05
CA ALA A 43 2.84 23.12 -7.35
C ALA A 43 2.45 23.93 -6.10
N GLN A 44 1.57 23.39 -5.26
CA GLN A 44 1.20 23.99 -3.98
C GLN A 44 2.39 24.02 -3.00
N PHE A 45 3.14 22.94 -2.88
CA PHE A 45 4.35 22.86 -2.08
C PHE A 45 5.39 23.91 -2.50
N GLN A 46 5.63 24.06 -3.81
CA GLN A 46 6.61 25.01 -4.34
C GLN A 46 6.22 26.48 -4.13
N LYS A 47 4.91 26.78 -4.05
CA LYS A 47 4.45 28.13 -3.66
C LYS A 47 4.90 28.52 -2.26
N SER A 48 4.88 27.55 -1.34
CA SER A 48 5.31 27.75 0.07
C SER A 48 6.83 27.56 0.25
N ASN A 49 7.52 26.96 -0.73
CA ASN A 49 8.96 26.69 -0.71
C ASN A 49 9.60 27.09 -2.06
N PRO A 50 9.68 28.40 -2.38
CA PRO A 50 10.11 28.87 -3.70
C PRO A 50 11.59 28.58 -4.01
N ASP A 51 12.37 28.22 -3.00
CA ASP A 51 13.76 27.77 -3.07
C ASP A 51 13.91 26.29 -3.45
N ILE A 52 12.82 25.51 -3.48
CA ILE A 52 12.82 24.09 -3.82
C ILE A 52 12.06 23.86 -5.11
N LYS A 53 12.74 23.28 -6.11
CA LYS A 53 12.14 22.77 -7.33
C LYS A 53 12.03 21.25 -7.25
N VAL A 54 10.90 20.67 -7.67
CA VAL A 54 10.70 19.22 -7.72
C VAL A 54 10.43 18.78 -9.15
N ASN A 55 11.27 17.92 -9.67
CA ASN A 55 11.07 17.22 -10.94
C ASN A 55 10.49 15.84 -10.67
N VAL A 56 9.42 15.47 -11.37
CA VAL A 56 8.80 14.15 -11.26
C VAL A 56 9.31 13.24 -12.38
N LYS A 57 9.61 11.99 -12.01
CA LYS A 57 9.83 10.87 -12.93
C LYS A 57 8.86 9.78 -12.57
N ASP A 58 8.10 9.29 -13.53
CA ASP A 58 7.11 8.26 -13.32
C ASP A 58 7.41 6.99 -14.11
N TYR A 59 6.96 5.87 -13.56
CA TYR A 59 7.03 4.55 -14.16
C TYR A 59 5.74 3.78 -13.88
N THR A 60 5.43 2.78 -14.70
CA THR A 60 4.26 1.94 -14.47
C THR A 60 4.45 1.07 -13.23
N TRP A 61 3.37 0.82 -12.50
CA TRP A 61 3.40 -0.01 -11.30
C TRP A 61 4.12 -1.37 -11.49
N PRO A 62 3.84 -2.16 -12.54
CA PRO A 62 4.49 -3.47 -12.72
C PRO A 62 6.01 -3.41 -12.91
N THR A 63 6.54 -2.28 -13.40
CA THR A 63 7.97 -2.12 -13.69
C THR A 63 8.72 -1.25 -12.68
N TYR A 64 8.00 -0.67 -11.72
CA TYR A 64 8.55 0.35 -10.82
C TYR A 64 9.71 -0.19 -9.96
N HIS A 65 9.51 -1.32 -9.28
CA HIS A 65 10.53 -1.93 -8.42
C HIS A 65 11.85 -2.16 -9.18
N ASP A 66 11.79 -2.89 -10.30
CA ASP A 66 12.98 -3.24 -11.08
C ASP A 66 13.66 -2.00 -11.66
N THR A 67 12.87 -1.01 -12.06
CA THR A 67 13.40 0.27 -12.50
C THR A 67 14.14 1.00 -11.37
N MET A 68 13.63 0.96 -10.14
CA MET A 68 14.31 1.57 -8.99
C MET A 68 15.62 0.85 -8.68
N VAL A 69 15.65 -0.48 -8.73
CA VAL A 69 16.88 -1.27 -8.59
C VAL A 69 17.92 -0.87 -9.64
N LEU A 70 17.52 -0.76 -10.91
CA LEU A 70 18.41 -0.32 -11.99
C LEU A 70 18.91 1.11 -11.81
N ARG A 71 18.04 2.04 -11.37
CA ARG A 71 18.40 3.43 -11.07
C ARG A 71 19.47 3.51 -9.96
N PHE A 72 19.31 2.74 -8.90
CA PHE A 72 20.27 2.70 -7.79
C PHE A 72 21.61 2.10 -8.20
N LYS A 73 21.60 0.97 -8.91
CA LYS A 73 22.82 0.34 -9.46
C LYS A 73 23.55 1.26 -10.45
N GLY A 74 22.81 1.95 -11.30
CA GLY A 74 23.32 2.93 -12.27
C GLY A 74 23.62 4.30 -11.66
N LYS A 75 23.42 4.49 -10.34
CA LYS A 75 23.59 5.77 -9.63
C LYS A 75 22.84 6.94 -10.26
N THR A 76 21.70 6.65 -10.90
CA THR A 76 20.83 7.67 -11.48
C THR A 76 20.27 8.57 -10.38
N LYS A 77 20.34 9.89 -10.56
CA LYS A 77 19.88 10.86 -9.56
C LYS A 77 18.47 10.56 -9.12
N THR A 78 18.29 10.37 -7.83
CA THR A 78 17.01 10.14 -7.17
C THR A 78 17.09 10.70 -5.76
N ASP A 79 16.23 11.62 -5.40
CA ASP A 79 16.24 12.27 -4.09
C ASP A 79 15.15 11.72 -3.18
N ILE A 80 13.94 11.61 -3.72
CA ILE A 80 12.77 11.11 -3.05
C ILE A 80 12.12 10.07 -3.95
N MET A 81 11.55 9.05 -3.35
CA MET A 81 10.84 8.02 -4.07
C MET A 81 9.60 7.56 -3.32
N TYR A 82 8.64 7.01 -4.05
CA TYR A 82 7.66 6.12 -3.46
C TYR A 82 8.31 4.79 -3.08
N ASN A 83 7.98 4.27 -1.91
CA ASN A 83 8.42 2.97 -1.45
C ASN A 83 7.23 2.17 -0.91
N GLY A 84 7.41 0.88 -0.77
CA GLY A 84 6.42 -0.04 -0.23
C GLY A 84 7.00 -0.96 0.82
N GLU A 85 6.11 -1.58 1.56
CA GLU A 85 6.41 -2.54 2.63
C GLU A 85 7.27 -3.71 2.13
N ASP A 86 7.00 -4.19 0.91
CA ASP A 86 7.72 -5.32 0.31
C ASP A 86 9.17 -4.99 -0.05
N TRP A 87 9.48 -3.71 -0.26
CA TRP A 87 10.75 -3.26 -0.83
C TRP A 87 11.66 -2.55 0.17
N LEU A 88 11.09 -2.03 1.26
CA LEU A 88 11.88 -1.29 2.26
C LEU A 88 13.04 -2.11 2.81
N PRO A 89 12.87 -3.37 3.23
CA PRO A 89 13.99 -4.16 3.77
C PRO A 89 15.13 -4.33 2.76
N GLU A 90 14.83 -4.65 1.51
CA GLU A 90 15.81 -4.76 0.42
C GLU A 90 16.56 -3.44 0.21
N PHE A 91 15.83 -2.34 0.05
CA PHE A 91 16.43 -1.05 -0.28
C PHE A 91 17.22 -0.45 0.90
N ALA A 92 16.77 -0.69 2.12
CA ALA A 92 17.48 -0.26 3.33
C ALA A 92 18.76 -1.08 3.56
N ALA A 93 18.70 -2.41 3.41
CA ALA A 93 19.87 -3.28 3.53
C ALA A 93 20.93 -3.00 2.44
N ALA A 94 20.49 -2.70 1.22
CA ALA A 94 21.35 -2.26 0.13
C ALA A 94 21.93 -0.85 0.30
N GLY A 95 21.48 -0.11 1.34
CA GLY A 95 21.93 1.25 1.61
C GLY A 95 21.45 2.28 0.56
N TRP A 96 20.35 2.03 -0.14
CA TRP A 96 19.81 2.92 -1.16
C TRP A 96 18.87 3.98 -0.60
N VAL A 97 18.16 3.67 0.49
CA VAL A 97 17.31 4.61 1.21
C VAL A 97 17.89 4.92 2.58
N ALA A 98 17.61 6.11 3.10
CA ALA A 98 18.14 6.62 4.35
C ALA A 98 17.07 6.60 5.44
N SER A 99 17.45 6.23 6.66
CA SER A 99 16.57 6.39 7.81
C SER A 99 16.29 7.88 8.05
N LEU A 100 15.03 8.24 8.12
CA LEU A 100 14.64 9.61 8.48
C LEU A 100 15.05 9.94 9.93
N GLU A 101 14.98 8.96 10.84
CA GLU A 101 15.33 9.19 12.25
C GLU A 101 16.80 9.53 12.48
N ASP A 102 17.70 9.09 11.59
CA ASP A 102 19.13 9.37 11.74
C ASP A 102 19.47 10.84 11.45
N TYR A 103 18.64 11.51 10.66
CA TYR A 103 18.86 12.89 10.25
C TYR A 103 17.85 13.87 10.86
N PHE A 104 16.65 13.39 11.17
CA PHE A 104 15.51 14.20 11.64
C PHE A 104 14.80 13.47 12.78
N PRO A 105 15.38 13.47 14.01
CA PRO A 105 14.80 12.77 15.17
C PRO A 105 13.36 13.17 15.49
N GLU A 106 12.96 14.39 15.10
CA GLU A 106 11.59 14.90 15.25
C GLU A 106 10.53 14.09 14.46
N VAL A 107 10.93 13.26 13.49
CA VAL A 107 10.01 12.37 12.75
C VAL A 107 9.30 11.39 13.70
N ARG A 108 9.87 11.13 14.88
CA ARG A 108 9.27 10.23 15.90
C ARG A 108 7.91 10.72 16.37
N LYS A 109 7.63 12.03 16.29
CA LYS A 109 6.30 12.60 16.63
C LYS A 109 5.14 12.00 15.81
N TYR A 110 5.44 11.39 14.66
CA TYR A 110 4.45 10.75 13.80
C TYR A 110 4.16 9.29 14.18
N LYS A 111 5.03 8.62 14.95
CA LYS A 111 4.86 7.20 15.30
C LYS A 111 3.53 6.93 16.03
N GLU A 112 3.22 7.73 17.04
CA GLU A 112 1.99 7.59 17.85
C GLU A 112 0.71 7.97 17.08
N LYS A 113 0.86 8.70 15.96
CA LYS A 113 -0.24 9.14 15.12
C LYS A 113 -0.43 8.27 13.88
N THR A 114 0.30 7.16 13.79
CA THR A 114 0.31 6.26 12.63
C THR A 114 -0.29 4.91 13.03
N ALA A 115 -1.13 4.35 12.18
CA ALA A 115 -1.68 3.01 12.38
C ALA A 115 -0.56 1.97 12.53
N PRO A 116 -0.64 1.03 13.51
CA PRO A 116 0.46 0.13 13.86
C PRO A 116 1.00 -0.69 12.67
N TYR A 117 0.13 -1.24 11.82
CA TYR A 117 0.54 -2.00 10.63
C TYR A 117 1.35 -1.12 9.65
N ALA A 118 0.90 0.11 9.43
CA ALA A 118 1.57 1.04 8.53
C ALA A 118 2.90 1.57 9.11
N LEU A 119 2.95 1.76 10.43
CA LEU A 119 4.21 2.12 11.11
C LEU A 119 5.25 0.99 10.98
N ALA A 120 4.80 -0.26 11.14
CA ALA A 120 5.67 -1.42 10.96
C ALA A 120 6.25 -1.44 9.53
N ASP A 121 5.43 -1.20 8.51
CA ASP A 121 5.84 -1.20 7.11
C ASP A 121 6.88 -0.12 6.74
N MET A 122 6.84 1.01 7.45
CA MET A 122 7.80 2.10 7.26
C MET A 122 9.05 1.99 8.15
N THR A 123 9.13 0.93 8.96
CA THR A 123 10.20 0.73 9.95
C THR A 123 11.10 -0.42 9.55
N TYR A 124 12.41 -0.20 9.53
CA TYR A 124 13.41 -1.24 9.33
C TYR A 124 14.49 -1.12 10.41
N ASN A 125 14.85 -2.24 11.07
CA ASN A 125 15.79 -2.28 12.19
C ASN A 125 15.49 -1.23 13.27
N GLY A 126 14.19 -1.04 13.61
CA GLY A 126 13.72 -0.13 14.65
C GLY A 126 13.70 1.34 14.27
N LYS A 127 14.13 1.71 13.07
CA LYS A 127 14.21 3.08 12.58
C LYS A 127 13.16 3.36 11.51
N LEU A 128 12.60 4.58 11.51
CA LEU A 128 11.61 5.03 10.53
C LEU A 128 12.30 5.55 9.25
N TYR A 129 11.88 5.03 8.11
CA TYR A 129 12.46 5.36 6.79
C TYR A 129 11.55 6.23 5.91
N GLY A 130 10.28 6.36 6.26
CA GLY A 130 9.34 7.11 5.44
C GLY A 130 8.17 7.69 6.21
N LEU A 131 7.37 8.52 5.54
CA LEU A 131 6.06 8.96 5.97
C LEU A 131 5.02 8.55 4.93
N SER A 132 3.84 8.15 5.38
CA SER A 132 2.85 7.49 4.54
C SER A 132 2.36 8.36 3.38
N TYR A 133 2.32 7.77 2.19
CA TYR A 133 1.57 8.26 1.04
C TYR A 133 0.10 7.85 1.16
N TYR A 134 -0.15 6.56 1.34
CA TYR A 134 -1.44 5.98 1.71
C TYR A 134 -1.23 4.67 2.48
N ALA A 135 -2.28 4.18 3.12
CA ALA A 135 -2.27 2.88 3.77
C ALA A 135 -3.66 2.24 3.64
N ASP A 136 -3.69 1.06 3.08
CA ASP A 136 -4.92 0.34 2.80
C ASP A 136 -5.02 -0.98 3.57
N LEU A 137 -6.24 -1.50 3.61
CA LEU A 137 -6.56 -2.82 4.10
C LEU A 137 -7.03 -3.69 2.94
N ILE A 138 -6.65 -4.95 2.93
CA ILE A 138 -7.24 -5.91 2.02
C ILE A 138 -8.42 -6.55 2.73
N THR A 139 -9.62 -6.24 2.25
CA THR A 139 -10.89 -6.51 2.90
C THR A 139 -11.74 -7.49 2.11
N PHE A 140 -12.68 -8.18 2.78
CA PHE A 140 -13.72 -8.94 2.12
C PHE A 140 -14.88 -8.02 1.78
N GLN A 141 -15.19 -7.90 0.50
CA GLN A 141 -16.18 -6.99 -0.04
C GLN A 141 -17.31 -7.78 -0.70
N TYR A 142 -18.52 -7.23 -0.63
CA TYR A 142 -19.70 -7.93 -1.12
C TYR A 142 -20.74 -6.98 -1.70
N ASN A 143 -21.58 -7.51 -2.59
CA ASN A 143 -22.78 -6.82 -3.05
C ASN A 143 -23.93 -7.09 -2.07
N LYS A 144 -24.24 -6.09 -1.22
CA LYS A 144 -25.29 -6.21 -0.18
C LYS A 144 -26.69 -6.35 -0.76
N LYS A 145 -26.94 -5.79 -1.96
CA LYS A 145 -28.22 -5.90 -2.63
C LYS A 145 -28.48 -7.32 -3.12
N ILE A 146 -27.49 -7.95 -3.77
CA ILE A 146 -27.62 -9.35 -4.22
C ILE A 146 -27.93 -10.27 -3.03
N LEU A 147 -27.20 -10.14 -1.92
CA LEU A 147 -27.43 -10.96 -0.73
C LEU A 147 -28.85 -10.73 -0.18
N LYS A 148 -29.26 -9.49 -0.04
CA LYS A 148 -30.62 -9.14 0.43
C LYS A 148 -31.71 -9.73 -0.46
N ASP A 149 -31.60 -9.55 -1.77
CA ASP A 149 -32.61 -10.00 -2.75
C ASP A 149 -32.73 -11.54 -2.77
N LYS A 150 -31.64 -12.25 -2.43
CA LYS A 150 -31.62 -13.73 -2.36
C LYS A 150 -31.83 -14.28 -0.95
N GLY A 151 -32.08 -13.42 0.05
CA GLY A 151 -32.27 -13.84 1.44
C GLY A 151 -31.04 -14.57 2.01
N ILE A 152 -29.84 -14.06 1.72
CA ILE A 152 -28.57 -14.63 2.17
C ILE A 152 -27.98 -13.68 3.23
N THR A 153 -27.67 -14.24 4.39
CA THR A 153 -26.93 -13.50 5.44
C THR A 153 -25.47 -13.31 5.01
N ALA A 154 -24.90 -12.16 5.34
CA ALA A 154 -23.47 -11.89 5.10
C ALA A 154 -22.61 -12.97 5.76
N PRO A 155 -21.65 -13.56 5.04
CA PRO A 155 -20.84 -14.68 5.54
C PRO A 155 -19.89 -14.23 6.65
N ASN A 156 -19.66 -15.10 7.63
CA ASN A 156 -18.74 -14.89 8.75
C ASN A 156 -17.51 -15.80 8.67
N THR A 157 -17.64 -16.95 8.06
CA THR A 157 -16.60 -17.95 7.86
C THR A 157 -16.42 -18.27 6.37
N TRP A 158 -15.32 -18.95 6.03
CA TRP A 158 -15.11 -19.40 4.64
C TRP A 158 -16.08 -20.51 4.22
N ASP A 159 -16.62 -21.26 5.18
CA ASP A 159 -17.70 -22.22 4.91
C ASP A 159 -19.02 -21.48 4.60
N ASP A 160 -19.29 -20.37 5.27
CA ASP A 160 -20.43 -19.52 4.94
C ASP A 160 -20.27 -18.90 3.55
N VAL A 161 -19.06 -18.45 3.17
CA VAL A 161 -18.76 -17.95 1.82
C VAL A 161 -19.04 -19.04 0.77
N LEU A 162 -18.61 -20.28 1.02
CA LEU A 162 -18.87 -21.41 0.13
C LEU A 162 -20.39 -21.67 0.01
N ASN A 163 -21.09 -21.79 1.13
CA ASN A 163 -22.52 -22.08 1.15
C ASN A 163 -23.35 -20.97 0.47
N ALA A 164 -23.02 -19.70 0.75
CA ALA A 164 -23.64 -18.56 0.08
C ALA A 164 -23.38 -18.57 -1.43
N SER A 165 -22.14 -18.86 -1.84
CA SER A 165 -21.76 -18.93 -3.26
C SER A 165 -22.46 -20.05 -3.99
N LEU A 166 -22.59 -21.25 -3.39
CA LEU A 166 -23.33 -22.36 -3.98
C LEU A 166 -24.82 -22.04 -4.15
N LYS A 167 -25.44 -21.37 -3.16
CA LYS A 167 -26.83 -20.89 -3.24
C LYS A 167 -27.00 -19.84 -4.34
N LEU A 168 -26.08 -18.88 -4.45
CA LEU A 168 -26.07 -17.88 -5.50
C LEU A 168 -25.92 -18.49 -6.89
N LYS A 169 -25.00 -19.48 -7.03
CA LYS A 169 -24.78 -20.21 -8.27
C LYS A 169 -26.04 -20.98 -8.70
N ALA A 170 -26.68 -21.69 -7.79
CA ALA A 170 -27.96 -22.35 -8.06
C ALA A 170 -29.07 -21.35 -8.43
N GLY A 171 -28.97 -20.12 -7.96
CA GLY A 171 -29.87 -19.00 -8.27
C GLY A 171 -29.51 -18.20 -9.53
N GLY A 172 -28.52 -18.67 -10.33
CA GLY A 172 -28.19 -18.12 -11.64
C GLY A 172 -26.92 -17.27 -11.74
N LEU A 173 -26.18 -17.03 -10.63
CA LEU A 173 -24.87 -16.41 -10.70
C LEU A 173 -23.80 -17.48 -10.98
N GLU A 174 -23.30 -17.54 -12.20
CA GLU A 174 -22.33 -18.58 -12.60
C GLU A 174 -21.08 -18.59 -11.73
N PHE A 175 -20.50 -17.40 -11.49
CA PHE A 175 -19.32 -17.20 -10.64
C PHE A 175 -19.60 -16.16 -9.56
N PRO A 176 -20.15 -16.54 -8.40
CA PRO A 176 -20.47 -15.60 -7.33
C PRO A 176 -19.28 -14.82 -6.76
N ILE A 177 -18.05 -15.33 -6.94
CA ILE A 177 -16.83 -14.72 -6.44
C ILE A 177 -15.96 -14.26 -7.60
N CYS A 178 -15.50 -13.01 -7.54
CA CYS A 178 -14.51 -12.45 -8.46
C CYS A 178 -13.24 -12.12 -7.69
N TYR A 179 -12.12 -12.77 -8.01
CA TYR A 179 -10.81 -12.46 -7.45
C TYR A 179 -9.82 -12.05 -8.53
N GLU A 180 -8.86 -11.22 -8.15
CA GLU A 180 -7.69 -10.97 -8.97
C GLU A 180 -6.67 -12.10 -8.76
N TYR A 181 -6.41 -12.88 -9.81
CA TYR A 181 -5.37 -13.93 -9.82
C TYR A 181 -4.25 -13.62 -10.82
N ASN A 182 -3.82 -12.37 -10.82
CA ASN A 182 -2.70 -11.97 -11.66
C ASN A 182 -1.38 -12.27 -10.94
N GLU A 183 -0.74 -13.38 -11.29
CA GLU A 183 0.51 -13.84 -10.71
C GLU A 183 1.69 -12.88 -10.95
N THR A 184 1.56 -11.93 -11.88
CA THR A 184 2.61 -10.92 -12.12
C THR A 184 2.58 -9.81 -11.08
N LEU A 185 1.47 -9.65 -10.34
CA LEU A 185 1.26 -8.57 -9.38
C LEU A 185 1.35 -9.06 -7.93
N PRO A 186 1.92 -8.26 -7.02
CA PRO A 186 1.96 -8.57 -5.57
C PRO A 186 0.58 -8.78 -4.95
N ASN A 187 -0.44 -8.11 -5.48
CA ASN A 187 -1.84 -8.15 -5.03
C ASN A 187 -2.35 -9.58 -4.82
N PHE A 188 -1.95 -10.49 -5.70
CA PHE A 188 -2.38 -11.88 -5.65
C PHE A 188 -1.96 -12.58 -4.34
N LEU A 189 -0.68 -12.47 -3.97
CA LEU A 189 -0.17 -13.02 -2.71
C LEU A 189 -0.74 -12.25 -1.51
N GLN A 190 -0.84 -10.93 -1.60
CA GLN A 190 -1.36 -10.10 -0.52
C GLN A 190 -2.81 -10.43 -0.18
N ALA A 191 -3.66 -10.63 -1.20
CA ALA A 191 -5.05 -11.07 -1.00
C ALA A 191 -5.13 -12.44 -0.31
N TYR A 192 -4.27 -13.38 -0.70
CA TYR A 192 -4.18 -14.68 -0.03
C TYR A 192 -3.73 -14.55 1.44
N ILE A 193 -2.69 -13.78 1.72
CA ILE A 193 -2.20 -13.55 3.10
C ILE A 193 -3.31 -12.94 3.96
N SER A 194 -4.08 -12.00 3.43
CA SER A 194 -5.20 -11.40 4.14
C SER A 194 -6.26 -12.43 4.52
N GLN A 195 -6.58 -13.35 3.61
CA GLN A 195 -7.50 -14.45 3.88
C GLN A 195 -6.96 -15.40 4.97
N VAL A 196 -5.66 -15.67 4.96
CA VAL A 196 -4.99 -16.47 6.01
C VAL A 196 -5.11 -15.79 7.38
N TYR A 197 -4.91 -14.48 7.45
CA TYR A 197 -5.10 -13.71 8.68
C TYR A 197 -6.56 -13.74 9.18
N GLY A 198 -7.52 -13.68 8.27
CA GLY A 198 -8.94 -13.86 8.61
C GLY A 198 -9.23 -15.17 9.29
N ARG A 199 -8.65 -16.27 8.82
CA ARG A 199 -8.71 -17.59 9.48
C ARG A 199 -8.01 -17.64 10.83
N GLY A 200 -7.12 -16.71 11.13
CA GLY A 200 -6.28 -16.70 12.33
C GLY A 200 -4.96 -17.43 12.15
N GLY A 201 -4.55 -17.69 10.91
CA GLY A 201 -3.26 -18.28 10.56
C GLY A 201 -2.18 -17.25 10.30
N THR A 202 -0.97 -17.75 10.05
CA THR A 202 0.20 -16.98 9.58
C THR A 202 0.92 -17.74 8.49
N MET A 203 1.70 -17.05 7.66
CA MET A 203 2.57 -17.69 6.67
C MET A 203 3.85 -18.25 7.29
N PHE A 204 4.37 -17.56 8.31
CA PHE A 204 5.65 -17.86 8.96
C PHE A 204 5.52 -17.75 10.45
N ASP A 205 6.37 -18.45 11.20
CA ASP A 205 6.48 -18.28 12.65
C ASP A 205 7.37 -17.06 13.00
N ALA A 206 7.54 -16.82 14.29
CA ALA A 206 8.36 -15.72 14.81
C ALA A 206 9.85 -15.82 14.42
N LYS A 207 10.33 -16.99 14.00
CA LYS A 207 11.69 -17.24 13.50
C LYS A 207 11.75 -17.24 11.98
N LEU A 208 10.68 -16.83 11.32
CA LEU A 208 10.54 -16.83 9.86
C LEU A 208 10.63 -18.25 9.26
N ALA A 209 10.27 -19.29 10.00
CA ALA A 209 10.12 -20.62 9.42
C ALA A 209 8.75 -20.76 8.77
N PRO A 210 8.66 -21.35 7.55
CA PRO A 210 7.41 -21.54 6.85
C PRO A 210 6.41 -22.38 7.69
N GLN A 211 5.18 -21.91 7.78
CA GLN A 211 4.06 -22.61 8.39
C GLN A 211 3.01 -23.01 7.36
N PHE A 212 3.00 -22.34 6.22
CA PHE A 212 1.97 -22.47 5.20
C PHE A 212 1.98 -23.81 4.47
N ASN A 213 3.09 -24.54 4.48
CA ASN A 213 3.18 -25.90 3.88
C ASN A 213 2.76 -27.04 4.83
N ASN A 214 2.42 -26.74 6.07
CA ASN A 214 1.82 -27.71 6.99
C ASN A 214 0.33 -27.89 6.64
N PRO A 215 -0.15 -29.11 6.29
CA PRO A 215 -1.55 -29.36 5.94
C PRO A 215 -2.57 -28.96 7.01
N ASN A 216 -2.17 -28.89 8.26
CA ASN A 216 -3.03 -28.48 9.37
C ASN A 216 -3.07 -26.96 9.58
N SER A 217 -2.21 -26.19 8.91
CA SER A 217 -2.19 -24.73 9.04
C SER A 217 -3.38 -24.09 8.32
N GLU A 218 -3.79 -22.93 8.83
CA GLU A 218 -4.88 -22.16 8.19
C GLU A 218 -4.47 -21.63 6.82
N ALA A 219 -3.18 -21.41 6.60
CA ALA A 219 -2.66 -21.04 5.28
C ALA A 219 -2.84 -22.17 4.26
N PHE A 220 -2.45 -23.40 4.61
CA PHE A 220 -2.66 -24.56 3.72
C PHE A 220 -4.16 -24.77 3.43
N LYS A 221 -4.99 -24.75 4.46
CA LYS A 221 -6.44 -24.90 4.32
C LYS A 221 -7.05 -23.81 3.42
N GLN A 222 -6.57 -22.57 3.50
CA GLN A 222 -7.06 -21.51 2.62
C GLN A 222 -6.65 -21.72 1.16
N MET A 223 -5.44 -22.19 0.89
CA MET A 223 -5.05 -22.51 -0.50
C MET A 223 -5.87 -23.68 -1.05
N GLN A 224 -6.13 -24.70 -0.23
CA GLN A 224 -7.01 -25.82 -0.62
C GLN A 224 -8.43 -25.33 -0.90
N TRP A 225 -8.94 -24.41 -0.06
CA TRP A 225 -10.26 -23.83 -0.27
C TRP A 225 -10.31 -23.06 -1.61
N LEU A 226 -9.27 -22.30 -1.96
CA LEU A 226 -9.19 -21.59 -3.25
C LEU A 226 -9.15 -22.55 -4.44
N GLN A 227 -8.36 -23.62 -4.37
CA GLN A 227 -8.34 -24.66 -5.39
C GLN A 227 -9.73 -25.31 -5.56
N ASP A 228 -10.36 -25.70 -4.46
CA ASP A 228 -11.69 -26.33 -4.47
C ASP A 228 -12.75 -25.36 -5.02
N ALA A 229 -12.68 -24.09 -4.69
CA ALA A 229 -13.60 -23.04 -5.18
C ALA A 229 -13.53 -22.88 -6.70
N VAL A 230 -12.32 -22.99 -7.28
CA VAL A 230 -12.10 -22.89 -8.74
C VAL A 230 -12.41 -24.22 -9.43
N VAL A 231 -11.78 -25.31 -9.00
CA VAL A 231 -11.78 -26.58 -9.74
C VAL A 231 -13.03 -27.40 -9.47
N LYS A 232 -13.37 -27.58 -8.19
CA LYS A 232 -14.46 -28.44 -7.75
C LYS A 232 -15.81 -27.75 -7.80
N HIS A 233 -15.91 -26.58 -7.18
CA HIS A 233 -17.17 -25.87 -7.03
C HIS A 233 -17.47 -24.92 -8.19
N LYS A 234 -16.43 -24.45 -8.88
CA LYS A 234 -16.52 -23.52 -10.02
C LYS A 234 -17.33 -22.27 -9.65
N ILE A 235 -17.03 -21.70 -8.48
CA ILE A 235 -17.72 -20.51 -7.93
C ILE A 235 -16.91 -19.23 -8.06
N VAL A 236 -15.69 -19.32 -8.60
CA VAL A 236 -14.76 -18.21 -8.74
C VAL A 236 -14.53 -17.89 -10.20
N ALA A 237 -14.71 -16.61 -10.56
CA ALA A 237 -14.26 -16.04 -11.82
C ALA A 237 -12.86 -15.43 -11.68
N TYR A 238 -12.11 -15.38 -12.76
CA TYR A 238 -10.84 -14.67 -12.81
C TYR A 238 -11.05 -13.20 -13.14
N GLY A 239 -10.52 -12.31 -12.29
CA GLY A 239 -10.19 -10.95 -12.64
C GLY A 239 -8.70 -10.86 -12.98
N SER A 240 -8.32 -10.23 -14.09
CA SER A 240 -6.93 -10.22 -14.55
C SER A 240 -6.12 -8.99 -14.06
N HIS A 241 -6.77 -8.02 -13.45
CA HIS A 241 -6.17 -6.79 -12.93
C HIS A 241 -7.13 -6.11 -11.96
N GLU A 242 -6.61 -5.42 -10.93
CA GLU A 242 -7.42 -4.72 -9.93
C GLU A 242 -8.42 -3.72 -10.52
N THR A 243 -8.05 -3.03 -11.62
CA THR A 243 -8.94 -2.09 -12.31
C THR A 243 -10.10 -2.77 -13.04
N LYS A 244 -10.05 -4.09 -13.21
CA LYS A 244 -11.13 -4.87 -13.84
C LYS A 244 -12.07 -5.51 -12.83
N VAL A 245 -11.64 -5.68 -11.58
CA VAL A 245 -12.51 -6.23 -10.52
C VAL A 245 -13.69 -5.29 -10.25
N ASP A 246 -13.47 -3.97 -10.22
CA ASP A 246 -14.55 -3.00 -10.05
C ASP A 246 -15.57 -3.06 -11.20
N LEU A 247 -15.10 -3.24 -12.43
CA LEU A 247 -15.95 -3.41 -13.60
C LEU A 247 -16.72 -4.74 -13.53
N ALA A 248 -16.04 -5.83 -13.21
CA ALA A 248 -16.66 -7.15 -13.10
C ALA A 248 -17.75 -7.18 -12.02
N MET A 249 -17.48 -6.64 -10.84
CA MET A 249 -18.46 -6.53 -9.75
C MET A 249 -19.67 -5.68 -10.16
N ASN A 250 -19.47 -4.58 -10.89
CA ASN A 250 -20.54 -3.71 -11.39
C ASN A 250 -21.39 -4.31 -12.51
N THR A 251 -21.08 -5.51 -13.01
CA THR A 251 -21.99 -6.27 -13.91
C THR A 251 -23.18 -6.88 -13.16
N GLY A 252 -23.09 -7.03 -11.84
CA GLY A 252 -24.07 -7.74 -11.02
C GLY A 252 -23.98 -9.27 -11.14
N GLN A 253 -22.94 -9.80 -11.82
CA GLN A 253 -22.71 -11.24 -11.97
C GLN A 253 -21.85 -11.85 -10.85
N HIS A 254 -21.37 -11.00 -9.93
CA HIS A 254 -20.54 -11.40 -8.82
C HIS A 254 -21.05 -10.78 -7.52
N ALA A 255 -20.97 -11.53 -6.44
CA ALA A 255 -21.44 -11.10 -5.11
C ALA A 255 -20.29 -10.80 -4.14
N PHE A 256 -19.10 -11.40 -4.33
CA PHE A 256 -17.99 -11.35 -3.39
C PHE A 256 -16.65 -11.06 -4.08
N THR A 257 -15.78 -10.34 -3.38
CA THR A 257 -14.36 -10.20 -3.76
C THR A 257 -13.49 -9.98 -2.52
N VAL A 258 -12.17 -10.18 -2.67
CA VAL A 258 -11.16 -9.78 -1.67
C VAL A 258 -10.23 -8.80 -2.35
N MET A 259 -10.31 -7.54 -1.92
CA MET A 259 -9.57 -6.44 -2.55
C MET A 259 -9.24 -5.33 -1.56
N TYR A 260 -8.44 -4.37 -2.02
CA TYR A 260 -8.12 -3.15 -1.28
C TYR A 260 -9.39 -2.34 -0.97
N ASN A 261 -9.42 -1.69 0.18
CA ASN A 261 -10.59 -0.89 0.56
C ASN A 261 -10.92 0.25 -0.42
N TYR A 262 -9.95 0.84 -1.11
CA TYR A 262 -10.23 1.86 -2.12
C TYR A 262 -11.06 1.33 -3.31
N MET A 263 -11.09 0.02 -3.51
CA MET A 263 -11.93 -0.58 -4.55
C MET A 263 -13.42 -0.35 -4.27
N LEU A 264 -13.83 -0.22 -3.00
CA LEU A 264 -15.20 0.19 -2.65
C LEU A 264 -15.52 1.59 -3.17
N ALA A 265 -14.57 2.53 -3.15
CA ALA A 265 -14.76 3.84 -3.76
C ALA A 265 -14.93 3.74 -5.28
N ALA A 266 -14.14 2.86 -5.94
CA ALA A 266 -14.28 2.62 -7.38
C ALA A 266 -15.61 1.95 -7.74
N MET A 267 -16.06 0.94 -6.98
CA MET A 267 -17.32 0.24 -7.22
C MET A 267 -18.55 1.09 -6.90
N ASN A 268 -18.49 1.91 -5.87
CA ASN A 268 -19.59 2.80 -5.42
C ASN A 268 -19.50 4.21 -6.02
N ASN A 269 -18.67 4.44 -7.03
CA ASN A 269 -18.64 5.73 -7.71
C ASN A 269 -20.00 6.01 -8.35
N ALA A 270 -20.46 7.27 -8.25
CA ALA A 270 -21.81 7.68 -8.66
C ALA A 270 -22.12 7.43 -10.16
N ASP A 271 -21.09 7.29 -11.00
CA ASP A 271 -21.23 6.96 -12.42
C ASP A 271 -21.38 5.45 -12.70
N LYS A 272 -21.25 4.59 -11.68
CA LYS A 272 -21.35 3.14 -11.82
C LYS A 272 -22.79 2.64 -11.70
N PRO A 273 -23.15 1.57 -12.47
CA PRO A 273 -24.53 1.05 -12.50
C PRO A 273 -25.04 0.57 -11.14
N LEU A 274 -24.17 0.01 -10.31
CA LEU A 274 -24.51 -0.57 -9.01
C LEU A 274 -23.94 0.26 -7.85
N SER A 275 -23.73 1.56 -8.06
CA SER A 275 -23.26 2.47 -7.03
C SER A 275 -24.11 2.38 -5.76
N GLY A 276 -23.46 2.26 -4.62
CA GLY A 276 -24.13 2.14 -3.31
C GLY A 276 -24.52 0.70 -2.93
N ASP A 277 -24.39 -0.29 -3.83
CA ASP A 277 -24.71 -1.68 -3.53
C ASP A 277 -23.57 -2.45 -2.86
N PHE A 278 -22.35 -1.92 -2.88
CA PHE A 278 -21.18 -2.60 -2.33
C PHE A 278 -20.85 -2.14 -0.91
N ASP A 279 -20.34 -3.07 -0.12
CA ASP A 279 -19.95 -2.85 1.27
C ASP A 279 -18.87 -3.87 1.66
N MET A 280 -18.28 -3.73 2.84
CA MET A 280 -17.35 -4.67 3.44
C MET A 280 -17.90 -5.29 4.71
N ILE A 281 -17.43 -6.48 5.01
CA ILE A 281 -17.60 -7.17 6.28
C ILE A 281 -16.23 -7.56 6.80
N PRO A 282 -16.11 -7.92 8.09
CA PRO A 282 -14.88 -8.50 8.62
C PRO A 282 -14.40 -9.66 7.74
N MET A 283 -13.09 -9.77 7.53
CA MET A 283 -12.52 -10.87 6.74
C MET A 283 -13.03 -12.21 7.29
N PRO A 284 -13.62 -13.08 6.46
CA PRO A 284 -14.17 -14.35 6.93
C PRO A 284 -13.14 -15.21 7.67
N GLY A 285 -13.57 -15.83 8.78
CA GLY A 285 -12.74 -16.74 9.56
C GLY A 285 -12.80 -16.49 11.07
N ALA A 286 -12.01 -17.24 11.84
CA ALA A 286 -12.10 -17.25 13.29
C ALA A 286 -11.56 -15.97 13.98
N LYS A 287 -10.68 -15.22 13.33
CA LYS A 287 -10.04 -14.04 13.90
C LYS A 287 -10.36 -12.74 13.15
N HIS A 288 -10.93 -12.82 11.97
CA HIS A 288 -11.30 -11.67 11.17
C HIS A 288 -10.14 -10.70 10.86
N GLY A 289 -8.89 -11.15 11.03
CA GLY A 289 -7.70 -10.38 10.71
C GLY A 289 -7.62 -10.09 9.20
N CYS A 290 -6.92 -9.04 8.84
CA CYS A 290 -6.65 -8.72 7.43
C CYS A 290 -5.21 -8.24 7.25
N LEU A 291 -4.73 -8.25 6.02
CA LEU A 291 -3.48 -7.57 5.68
C LEU A 291 -3.75 -6.07 5.55
N GLY A 292 -3.02 -5.30 6.36
CA GLY A 292 -2.86 -3.87 6.16
C GLY A 292 -1.47 -3.60 5.61
N PHE A 293 -1.34 -2.58 4.76
CA PHE A 293 -0.04 -2.20 4.19
C PHE A 293 0.03 -0.70 3.94
N ALA A 294 1.25 -0.18 3.87
CA ALA A 294 1.49 1.24 3.58
C ALA A 294 2.43 1.42 2.40
N LYS A 295 2.13 2.44 1.59
CA LYS A 295 3.05 3.02 0.64
C LYS A 295 3.46 4.39 1.15
N PHE A 296 4.72 4.78 0.97
CA PHE A 296 5.27 5.92 1.67
C PHE A 296 6.36 6.64 0.88
N TYR A 297 6.64 7.87 1.27
CA TYR A 297 7.72 8.69 0.74
C TYR A 297 9.01 8.35 1.47
N CYS A 298 10.06 7.97 0.72
CA CYS A 298 11.40 7.74 1.27
C CYS A 298 12.41 8.75 0.73
N MET A 299 13.36 9.13 1.59
CA MET A 299 14.58 9.83 1.17
C MET A 299 15.64 8.82 0.76
N THR A 300 16.31 9.06 -0.36
CA THR A 300 17.44 8.22 -0.77
C THR A 300 18.73 8.59 -0.04
N THR A 301 19.66 7.64 0.03
CA THR A 301 21.01 7.90 0.56
C THR A 301 21.77 8.93 -0.28
N GLN A 302 21.46 9.07 -1.59
CA GLN A 302 22.05 10.11 -2.44
C GLN A 302 21.64 11.51 -1.97
N ALA A 303 20.37 11.74 -1.64
CA ALA A 303 19.91 13.01 -1.09
C ALA A 303 20.46 13.24 0.33
N ALA A 304 20.49 12.19 1.16
CA ALA A 304 20.93 12.29 2.55
C ALA A 304 22.40 12.74 2.71
N LYS A 305 23.25 12.47 1.72
CA LYS A 305 24.67 12.86 1.71
C LYS A 305 24.91 14.35 1.44
N ASP A 306 23.96 15.04 0.83
CA ASP A 306 24.05 16.47 0.54
C ASP A 306 23.13 17.24 1.49
N PRO A 307 23.65 18.08 2.40
CA PRO A 307 22.85 18.77 3.40
C PRO A 307 21.71 19.62 2.82
N ALA A 308 21.92 20.28 1.67
CA ALA A 308 20.90 21.12 1.05
C ALA A 308 19.76 20.25 0.47
N ARG A 309 20.11 19.21 -0.28
CA ARG A 309 19.13 18.25 -0.83
C ARG A 309 18.43 17.47 0.27
N ARG A 310 19.15 17.03 1.30
CA ARG A 310 18.59 16.34 2.47
C ARG A 310 17.52 17.15 3.17
N ASN A 311 17.81 18.41 3.48
CA ASN A 311 16.87 19.30 4.15
C ASN A 311 15.67 19.63 3.27
N ALA A 312 15.87 19.83 1.97
CA ALA A 312 14.79 20.04 1.02
C ALA A 312 13.92 18.78 0.86
N ALA A 313 14.53 17.59 0.80
CA ALA A 313 13.81 16.32 0.74
C ALA A 313 12.98 16.06 2.03
N TRP A 314 13.53 16.39 3.20
CA TRP A 314 12.77 16.29 4.45
C TRP A 314 11.56 17.22 4.44
N LYS A 315 11.73 18.51 4.11
CA LYS A 315 10.60 19.46 4.00
C LYS A 315 9.49 18.89 3.07
N PHE A 316 9.88 18.30 1.95
CA PHE A 316 8.94 17.69 1.04
C PHE A 316 8.22 16.48 1.67
N ILE A 317 8.97 15.52 2.22
CA ILE A 317 8.41 14.30 2.83
C ILE A 317 7.50 14.67 4.01
N GLU A 318 7.90 15.61 4.85
CA GLU A 318 7.08 16.07 5.97
C GLU A 318 5.79 16.75 5.50
N ALA A 319 5.84 17.59 4.45
CA ALA A 319 4.68 18.24 3.89
C ALA A 319 3.70 17.25 3.24
N PHE A 320 4.20 16.16 2.65
CA PHE A 320 3.39 15.20 1.89
C PHE A 320 2.85 14.05 2.76
N GLY A 321 3.66 13.50 3.67
CA GLY A 321 3.29 12.35 4.47
C GLY A 321 3.03 12.64 5.95
N GLY A 322 3.32 13.88 6.39
CA GLY A 322 3.19 14.33 7.78
C GLY A 322 2.48 15.68 7.90
N GLY A 323 3.08 16.60 8.65
CA GLY A 323 2.55 17.94 8.85
C GLY A 323 1.13 17.93 9.41
N ASP A 324 0.21 18.55 8.69
CA ASP A 324 -1.23 18.58 8.97
C ASP A 324 -2.04 17.55 8.16
N TYR A 325 -1.36 16.61 7.51
CA TYR A 325 -1.91 15.53 6.68
C TYR A 325 -2.75 15.99 5.47
N LYS A 326 -2.61 17.22 5.00
CA LYS A 326 -3.41 17.76 3.88
C LYS A 326 -3.32 16.89 2.63
N VAL A 327 -2.12 16.44 2.26
CA VAL A 327 -1.93 15.62 1.07
C VAL A 327 -2.56 14.23 1.25
N ALA A 328 -2.35 13.57 2.40
CA ALA A 328 -2.97 12.29 2.71
C ALA A 328 -4.51 12.40 2.76
N LYS A 329 -5.04 13.47 3.37
CA LYS A 329 -6.48 13.79 3.37
C LYS A 329 -7.02 13.96 1.95
N ARG A 330 -6.30 14.66 1.09
CA ARG A 330 -6.71 14.83 -0.31
C ARG A 330 -6.82 13.49 -1.04
N TRP A 331 -5.84 12.60 -0.87
CA TRP A 331 -5.90 11.25 -1.44
C TRP A 331 -7.12 10.47 -0.93
N ALA A 332 -7.41 10.55 0.37
CA ALA A 332 -8.56 9.89 0.95
C ALA A 332 -9.88 10.44 0.40
N VAL A 333 -10.02 11.77 0.31
CA VAL A 333 -11.26 12.44 -0.10
C VAL A 333 -11.51 12.31 -1.60
N GLU A 334 -10.48 12.51 -2.44
CA GLU A 334 -10.64 12.54 -3.90
C GLU A 334 -10.55 11.16 -4.56
N LYS A 335 -9.79 10.23 -3.98
CA LYS A 335 -9.48 8.94 -4.61
C LYS A 335 -9.92 7.73 -3.79
N GLY A 336 -10.44 7.93 -2.57
CA GLY A 336 -10.83 6.85 -1.69
C GLY A 336 -9.68 6.01 -1.13
N LEU A 337 -8.43 6.46 -1.29
CA LEU A 337 -7.27 5.76 -0.73
C LEU A 337 -7.35 5.76 0.79
N GLY A 338 -6.97 4.64 1.40
CA GLY A 338 -6.79 4.55 2.84
C GLY A 338 -5.64 5.43 3.34
N PHE A 339 -5.51 5.55 4.63
CA PHE A 339 -4.52 6.43 5.25
C PHE A 339 -3.97 5.82 6.54
N ALA A 340 -2.68 6.05 6.78
CA ALA A 340 -2.00 5.62 8.00
C ALA A 340 -2.24 6.60 9.17
N ALA A 341 -2.53 7.87 8.87
CA ALA A 341 -2.65 8.91 9.88
C ALA A 341 -3.94 8.76 10.69
N LEU A 342 -3.83 8.33 11.96
CA LEU A 342 -4.96 8.13 12.86
C LEU A 342 -5.86 9.37 13.02
N PRO A 343 -5.34 10.62 13.03
CA PRO A 343 -6.20 11.80 13.09
C PRO A 343 -7.21 11.92 11.95
N LEU A 344 -6.91 11.35 10.77
CA LEU A 344 -7.84 11.38 9.63
C LEU A 344 -9.05 10.46 9.81
N MET A 345 -8.99 9.50 10.74
CA MET A 345 -10.14 8.65 11.09
C MET A 345 -11.35 9.45 11.59
N ASP A 346 -11.10 10.62 12.17
CA ASP A 346 -12.15 11.48 12.75
C ASP A 346 -12.33 12.79 11.98
N ASP A 347 -11.56 12.99 10.90
CA ASP A 347 -11.68 14.17 10.05
C ASP A 347 -13.07 14.24 9.38
N PRO A 348 -13.78 15.37 9.49
CA PRO A 348 -15.16 15.48 9.00
C PRO A 348 -15.26 15.39 7.47
N ASP A 349 -14.27 15.88 6.72
CA ASP A 349 -14.30 15.84 5.26
C ASP A 349 -14.04 14.41 4.77
N VAL A 350 -13.13 13.68 5.42
CA VAL A 350 -12.88 12.25 5.14
C VAL A 350 -14.14 11.44 5.43
N LYS A 351 -14.74 11.62 6.61
CA LYS A 351 -16.00 10.93 6.96
C LYS A 351 -17.11 11.21 5.94
N LYS A 352 -17.26 12.48 5.53
CA LYS A 352 -18.25 12.89 4.54
C LYS A 352 -18.02 12.24 3.17
N ALA A 353 -16.77 12.26 2.69
CA ALA A 353 -16.41 11.67 1.40
C ALA A 353 -16.60 10.14 1.43
N TRP A 354 -16.13 9.48 2.49
CA TRP A 354 -16.17 8.04 2.62
C TRP A 354 -17.58 7.48 2.86
N ALA A 355 -18.51 8.25 3.45
CA ALA A 355 -19.89 7.84 3.63
C ALA A 355 -20.59 7.36 2.34
N ASN A 356 -20.11 7.81 1.17
CA ASN A 356 -20.58 7.35 -0.13
C ASN A 356 -19.98 6.01 -0.58
N TRP A 357 -18.88 5.58 0.03
CA TRP A 357 -18.05 4.45 -0.44
C TRP A 357 -17.90 3.34 0.59
N ILE A 358 -17.59 3.72 1.84
CA ILE A 358 -17.24 2.81 2.92
C ILE A 358 -17.89 3.28 4.22
N ASP A 359 -18.41 2.35 4.99
CA ASP A 359 -18.76 2.60 6.38
C ASP A 359 -17.49 2.77 7.22
N MET A 360 -17.27 3.99 7.73
CA MET A 360 -16.07 4.33 8.50
C MET A 360 -15.92 3.50 9.78
N ASP A 361 -17.02 3.10 10.42
CA ASP A 361 -16.95 2.30 11.65
C ASP A 361 -16.51 0.86 11.32
N LYS A 362 -16.97 0.30 10.20
CA LYS A 362 -16.49 -1.00 9.70
C LYS A 362 -15.01 -0.94 9.34
N PHE A 363 -14.59 0.13 8.66
CA PHE A 363 -13.17 0.34 8.35
C PHE A 363 -12.32 0.41 9.61
N LYS A 364 -12.71 1.23 10.60
CA LYS A 364 -12.02 1.33 11.89
C LYS A 364 -11.95 -0.01 12.64
N ALA A 365 -13.06 -0.76 12.63
CA ALA A 365 -13.10 -2.08 13.25
C ALA A 365 -12.11 -3.05 12.58
N GLN A 366 -12.09 -3.08 11.25
CA GLN A 366 -11.17 -3.92 10.48
C GLN A 366 -9.70 -3.47 10.65
N ALA A 367 -9.43 -2.16 10.68
CA ALA A 367 -8.09 -1.61 10.88
C ALA A 367 -7.46 -2.01 12.22
N LYS A 368 -8.28 -2.20 13.27
CA LYS A 368 -7.82 -2.70 14.58
C LYS A 368 -7.36 -4.16 14.55
N LEU A 369 -7.83 -4.91 13.55
CA LEU A 369 -7.51 -6.33 13.34
C LEU A 369 -6.49 -6.51 12.21
N ALA A 370 -5.93 -5.43 11.70
CA ALA A 370 -4.97 -5.48 10.61
C ALA A 370 -3.57 -5.83 11.11
N PHE A 371 -2.90 -6.70 10.36
CA PHE A 371 -1.51 -7.07 10.52
C PHE A 371 -0.73 -6.62 9.30
N ASN A 372 0.51 -6.22 9.49
CA ASN A 372 1.42 -5.99 8.38
C ASN A 372 1.90 -7.31 7.76
N GLY A 373 2.40 -7.27 6.55
CA GLY A 373 3.05 -8.40 5.89
C GLY A 373 4.38 -8.77 6.55
N THR A 374 4.88 -9.95 6.22
CA THR A 374 6.23 -10.38 6.62
C THR A 374 7.26 -9.53 5.87
N GLN A 375 8.15 -8.88 6.62
CA GLN A 375 9.18 -7.99 6.08
C GLN A 375 10.55 -8.65 6.17
N THR A 376 11.11 -9.00 5.02
CA THR A 376 12.48 -9.51 4.88
C THR A 376 13.10 -8.97 3.59
N GLU A 377 14.43 -8.98 3.54
CA GLU A 377 15.19 -8.55 2.36
C GLU A 377 14.92 -9.42 1.12
N TRP A 378 14.39 -10.61 1.29
CA TRP A 378 14.08 -11.56 0.21
C TRP A 378 12.59 -11.74 -0.08
N MET A 379 11.70 -11.02 0.61
CA MET A 379 10.25 -11.16 0.42
C MET A 379 9.82 -10.90 -1.02
N GLY A 380 10.34 -9.86 -1.65
CA GLY A 380 10.03 -9.53 -3.04
C GLY A 380 10.43 -10.65 -4.01
N MET A 381 11.65 -11.18 -3.88
CA MET A 381 12.14 -12.30 -4.71
C MET A 381 11.33 -13.56 -4.48
N TRP A 382 11.05 -13.90 -3.21
CA TRP A 382 10.24 -15.07 -2.89
C TRP A 382 8.81 -14.92 -3.41
N SER A 383 8.20 -13.78 -3.25
CA SER A 383 6.87 -13.48 -3.77
C SER A 383 6.81 -13.68 -5.29
N GLY A 384 7.80 -13.17 -6.02
CA GLY A 384 7.91 -13.35 -7.48
C GLY A 384 8.01 -14.83 -7.90
N PHE A 385 8.70 -15.66 -7.12
CA PHE A 385 8.80 -17.10 -7.34
C PHE A 385 7.49 -17.83 -6.97
N PHE A 386 6.86 -17.47 -5.85
CA PHE A 386 5.74 -18.23 -5.28
C PHE A 386 4.41 -17.97 -5.99
N ARG A 387 4.16 -16.75 -6.46
CA ARG A 387 2.89 -16.39 -7.12
C ARG A 387 2.53 -17.27 -8.33
N PRO A 388 3.44 -17.55 -9.29
CA PRO A 388 3.12 -18.47 -10.39
C PRO A 388 2.80 -19.89 -9.91
N LEU A 389 3.42 -20.35 -8.83
CA LEU A 389 3.10 -21.64 -8.23
C LEU A 389 1.70 -21.65 -7.60
N MET A 390 1.34 -20.56 -6.87
CA MET A 390 -0.01 -20.41 -6.33
C MET A 390 -1.07 -20.47 -7.44
N ALA A 391 -0.84 -19.81 -8.58
CA ALA A 391 -1.75 -19.87 -9.71
C ALA A 391 -1.93 -21.30 -10.22
N LYS A 392 -0.85 -22.09 -10.34
CA LYS A 392 -0.92 -23.52 -10.70
C LYS A 392 -1.75 -24.34 -9.69
N ALA A 393 -1.53 -24.10 -8.37
CA ALA A 393 -2.32 -24.79 -7.36
C ALA A 393 -3.81 -24.45 -7.48
N ILE A 394 -4.15 -23.17 -7.57
CA ILE A 394 -5.54 -22.70 -7.63
C ILE A 394 -6.25 -23.24 -8.88
N ASN A 395 -5.55 -23.34 -10.01
CA ASN A 395 -6.08 -23.88 -11.27
C ASN A 395 -6.19 -25.42 -11.29
N GLY A 396 -5.58 -26.10 -10.33
CA GLY A 396 -5.52 -27.56 -10.31
C GLY A 396 -4.44 -28.16 -11.21
N ASP A 397 -3.51 -27.35 -11.75
CA ASP A 397 -2.38 -27.80 -12.56
C ASP A 397 -1.28 -28.47 -11.69
N SER A 398 -1.31 -28.22 -10.38
CA SER A 398 -0.47 -28.83 -9.37
C SER A 398 -1.26 -29.03 -8.08
N THR A 399 -0.83 -29.96 -7.25
CA THR A 399 -1.44 -30.13 -5.92
C THR A 399 -1.03 -28.98 -5.00
N VAL A 400 -1.92 -28.63 -4.06
CA VAL A 400 -1.60 -27.62 -3.03
C VAL A 400 -0.33 -28.00 -2.27
N LYS A 401 -0.17 -29.30 -1.92
CA LYS A 401 0.99 -29.78 -1.18
C LYS A 401 2.32 -29.53 -1.92
N GLU A 402 2.38 -29.87 -3.20
CA GLU A 402 3.57 -29.65 -4.02
C GLU A 402 3.96 -28.16 -4.09
N VAL A 403 2.99 -27.30 -4.33
CA VAL A 403 3.21 -25.86 -4.46
C VAL A 403 3.67 -25.26 -3.14
N MET A 404 3.03 -25.63 -2.03
CA MET A 404 3.39 -25.13 -0.70
C MET A 404 4.77 -25.59 -0.28
N ASP A 405 5.14 -26.86 -0.55
CA ASP A 405 6.47 -27.37 -0.26
C ASP A 405 7.55 -26.68 -1.09
N GLN A 406 7.31 -26.45 -2.39
CA GLN A 406 8.26 -25.71 -3.24
C GLN A 406 8.45 -24.28 -2.75
N GLY A 407 7.35 -23.60 -2.38
CA GLY A 407 7.39 -22.26 -1.79
C GLY A 407 8.18 -22.21 -0.47
N ALA A 408 7.98 -23.20 0.39
CA ALA A 408 8.68 -23.30 1.68
C ALA A 408 10.17 -23.61 1.53
N LEU A 409 10.53 -24.49 0.60
CA LEU A 409 11.92 -24.79 0.25
C LEU A 409 12.62 -23.53 -0.26
N LYS A 410 12.02 -22.83 -1.22
CA LYS A 410 12.60 -21.61 -1.79
C LYS A 410 12.75 -20.48 -0.78
N TRP A 411 11.79 -20.33 0.14
CA TRP A 411 11.90 -19.40 1.25
C TRP A 411 13.11 -19.71 2.13
N SER A 412 13.31 -20.99 2.49
CA SER A 412 14.42 -21.43 3.31
C SER A 412 15.77 -21.20 2.62
N GLU A 413 15.86 -21.44 1.31
CA GLU A 413 17.06 -21.15 0.49
C GLU A 413 17.41 -19.64 0.53
N TYR A 414 16.42 -18.76 0.31
CA TYR A 414 16.66 -17.32 0.36
C TYR A 414 17.03 -16.84 1.77
N LYS A 415 16.39 -17.40 2.80
CA LYS A 415 16.72 -17.11 4.20
C LYS A 415 18.16 -17.49 4.53
N GLU A 416 18.65 -18.66 4.09
CA GLU A 416 20.01 -19.11 4.29
C GLU A 416 21.02 -18.21 3.53
N LEU A 417 20.69 -17.83 2.31
CA LEU A 417 21.57 -17.02 1.45
C LEU A 417 21.65 -15.55 1.90
N LEU A 418 20.55 -14.95 2.32
CA LEU A 418 20.39 -13.50 2.53
C LEU A 418 20.07 -13.12 3.98
N GLY A 419 19.56 -14.04 4.79
CA GLY A 419 19.10 -13.80 6.16
C GLY A 419 20.22 -13.84 7.20
N LYS A 420 21.31 -13.11 6.98
CA LYS A 420 22.50 -13.07 7.86
C LYS A 420 22.26 -12.37 9.17
#